data_5b1879e8392e21c1717f0b03bbd46cc6
#
_entry.id   5b1879e8392e21c1717f0b03bbd46cc6
#
_cell.length_a   1.000
_cell.length_b   1.000
_cell.length_c   1.000
_cell.angle_alpha   90.00
_cell.angle_beta   90.00
_cell.angle_gamma   90.00
#
_symmetry.space_group_name_H-M   'P 1'
#
loop_
_entity.id
_entity.type
_entity.pdbx_description
1 polymer ?
#
loop_
_entity_poly.entity_id
_entity_poly.type
_entity_poly.pdbx_seq_one_letter_code
_entity_poly.pdbx_strand_id
1 'polypeptide(L)'
;VLTKRYFIVSDIHSFYTEFCKALMDSGFDLHNKNHILLVLGDVFDRGPETIELYKFLKSIPKDRLILVRGNHELLYLSLLERCYPTEGDFKNGTVSTFCQIANIDGVDSKYLDDGLYIHYGTYYDRVVIEDDCQAAWNKVVDKVKKSEITDWIRSECWINYYELDKYIFTHGFIPVKVKDGTYIPGLCYHLNDTKYFEYDPDWRQADSLEWGDSVWREGWKFYKNGFFKPESAKGKILVVGHQPSYYCRIFLDGVKYKKEENIDFGIYYSKELIAIDACTQKSGMCNVMVIDSVEKE
;
A
#
# COMPACT_ATOMS: atom_id res chain seq x y z
N VAL A 1 29.34 -0.53 -18.56
CA VAL A 1 27.89 -0.28 -18.42
C VAL A 1 27.37 -1.22 -17.36
N LEU A 2 26.95 -0.69 -16.24
CA LEU A 2 26.38 -1.48 -15.14
C LEU A 2 24.88 -1.64 -15.38
N THR A 3 24.41 -2.88 -15.52
CA THR A 3 22.98 -3.17 -15.61
C THR A 3 22.46 -3.51 -14.22
N LYS A 4 21.50 -2.75 -13.71
CA LYS A 4 20.74 -3.07 -12.51
C LYS A 4 19.44 -3.78 -12.87
N ARG A 5 19.05 -4.77 -12.08
CA ARG A 5 17.79 -5.48 -12.22
C ARG A 5 16.88 -5.11 -11.08
N TYR A 6 15.75 -4.52 -11.40
CA TYR A 6 14.73 -4.09 -10.45
C TYR A 6 13.64 -5.16 -10.37
N PHE A 7 13.30 -5.53 -9.14
CA PHE A 7 12.18 -6.40 -8.80
C PHE A 7 11.14 -5.55 -8.10
N ILE A 8 9.99 -5.38 -8.72
CA ILE A 8 8.95 -4.47 -8.28
C ILE A 8 7.77 -5.29 -7.75
N VAL A 9 7.36 -5.01 -6.52
CA VAL A 9 6.25 -5.65 -5.83
C VAL A 9 5.34 -4.60 -5.20
N SER A 10 4.11 -4.98 -4.87
CA SER A 10 3.15 -4.12 -4.17
C SER A 10 2.24 -4.96 -3.28
N ASP A 11 1.63 -4.33 -2.26
CA ASP A 11 0.55 -4.92 -1.48
C ASP A 11 0.91 -6.31 -0.90
N ILE A 12 2.09 -6.39 -0.27
CA ILE A 12 2.60 -7.65 0.32
C ILE A 12 1.75 -8.05 1.52
N HIS A 13 1.29 -7.07 2.31
CA HIS A 13 0.35 -7.28 3.41
C HIS A 13 0.76 -8.37 4.42
N SER A 14 2.03 -8.39 4.82
CA SER A 14 2.54 -9.40 5.77
C SER A 14 2.39 -10.86 5.33
N PHE A 15 2.21 -11.13 4.02
CA PHE A 15 2.26 -12.47 3.44
C PHE A 15 3.70 -12.77 2.97
N TYR A 16 4.58 -12.93 3.95
CA TYR A 16 6.02 -13.10 3.70
C TYR A 16 6.34 -14.36 2.89
N THR A 17 5.65 -15.46 3.17
CA THR A 17 5.87 -16.76 2.48
C THR A 17 5.57 -16.63 0.99
N GLU A 18 4.41 -16.08 0.62
CA GLU A 18 3.98 -15.88 -0.77
C GLU A 18 4.89 -14.89 -1.49
N PHE A 19 5.25 -13.80 -0.81
CA PHE A 19 6.17 -12.80 -1.33
C PHE A 19 7.56 -13.39 -1.60
N CYS A 20 8.16 -14.09 -0.64
CA CYS A 20 9.49 -14.70 -0.82
C CYS A 20 9.49 -15.71 -1.96
N LYS A 21 8.45 -16.55 -2.04
CA LYS A 21 8.31 -17.51 -3.13
C LYS A 21 8.30 -16.80 -4.49
N ALA A 22 7.43 -15.80 -4.67
CA ALA A 22 7.32 -15.05 -5.92
C ALA A 22 8.62 -14.32 -6.29
N LEU A 23 9.28 -13.73 -5.28
CA LEU A 23 10.55 -13.02 -5.47
C LEU A 23 11.68 -13.96 -5.93
N MET A 24 11.80 -15.13 -5.30
CA MET A 24 12.79 -16.16 -5.69
C MET A 24 12.48 -16.74 -7.08
N ASP A 25 11.22 -17.06 -7.36
CA ASP A 25 10.79 -17.56 -8.67
C ASP A 25 11.08 -16.54 -9.78
N SER A 26 11.10 -15.25 -9.46
CA SER A 26 11.48 -14.16 -10.39
C SER A 26 13.00 -14.02 -10.58
N GLY A 27 13.81 -14.76 -9.82
CA GLY A 27 15.27 -14.76 -9.91
C GLY A 27 15.97 -13.69 -9.06
N PHE A 28 15.29 -13.15 -8.02
CA PHE A 28 15.94 -12.25 -7.07
C PHE A 28 17.00 -12.99 -6.27
N ASP A 29 18.18 -12.38 -6.17
CA ASP A 29 19.28 -12.86 -5.35
C ASP A 29 19.72 -11.75 -4.39
N LEU A 30 19.56 -12.01 -3.08
CA LEU A 30 19.96 -11.10 -2.02
C LEU A 30 21.46 -10.76 -2.04
N HIS A 31 22.30 -11.65 -2.55
CA HIS A 31 23.74 -11.46 -2.62
C HIS A 31 24.19 -10.71 -3.89
N ASN A 32 23.33 -10.63 -4.90
CA ASN A 32 23.65 -9.90 -6.13
C ASN A 32 23.50 -8.40 -5.93
N LYS A 33 24.60 -7.65 -5.95
CA LYS A 33 24.65 -6.21 -5.74
C LYS A 33 23.88 -5.40 -6.80
N ASN A 34 23.57 -6.00 -7.94
CA ASN A 34 22.85 -5.36 -9.03
C ASN A 34 21.32 -5.61 -8.94
N HIS A 35 20.85 -6.39 -7.98
CA HIS A 35 19.44 -6.63 -7.74
C HIS A 35 18.90 -5.59 -6.75
N ILE A 36 17.90 -4.84 -7.19
CA ILE A 36 17.20 -3.81 -6.42
C ILE A 36 15.77 -4.27 -6.18
N LEU A 37 15.30 -4.20 -4.95
CA LEU A 37 13.90 -4.43 -4.61
C LEU A 37 13.19 -3.07 -4.49
N LEU A 38 12.09 -2.89 -5.25
CA LEU A 38 11.21 -1.73 -5.17
C LEU A 38 9.84 -2.20 -4.68
N VAL A 39 9.40 -1.71 -3.52
CA VAL A 39 8.11 -2.04 -2.91
C VAL A 39 7.18 -0.83 -3.03
N LEU A 40 6.02 -1.01 -3.64
CA LEU A 40 5.03 0.04 -3.87
C LEU A 40 3.97 0.09 -2.76
N GLY A 41 4.41 0.16 -1.50
CA GLY A 41 3.55 0.33 -0.34
C GLY A 41 2.78 -0.92 0.11
N ASP A 42 2.00 -0.72 1.16
CA ASP A 42 1.16 -1.72 1.81
C ASP A 42 1.96 -2.99 2.18
N VAL A 43 3.05 -2.76 2.92
CA VAL A 43 3.96 -3.83 3.35
C VAL A 43 3.30 -4.71 4.40
N PHE A 44 2.67 -4.06 5.39
CA PHE A 44 2.08 -4.74 6.55
C PHE A 44 0.57 -4.86 6.46
N ASP A 45 -0.03 -5.32 7.56
CA ASP A 45 -1.45 -5.58 7.74
C ASP A 45 -1.96 -6.85 7.04
N ARG A 46 -3.15 -7.32 7.44
CA ARG A 46 -3.89 -8.49 6.91
C ARG A 46 -3.23 -9.85 7.13
N GLY A 47 -1.96 -10.00 6.75
CA GLY A 47 -1.25 -11.27 6.84
C GLY A 47 -0.61 -11.53 8.22
N PRO A 48 -0.20 -12.77 8.49
CA PRO A 48 0.27 -13.19 9.81
C PRO A 48 1.79 -13.07 10.03
N GLU A 49 2.58 -12.66 9.02
CA GLU A 49 4.04 -12.78 9.03
C GLU A 49 4.74 -11.40 9.03
N THR A 50 4.21 -10.46 9.84
CA THR A 50 4.75 -9.07 9.93
C THR A 50 6.22 -9.03 10.34
N ILE A 51 6.60 -9.85 11.30
CA ILE A 51 7.97 -9.85 11.87
C ILE A 51 8.98 -10.43 10.89
N GLU A 52 8.61 -11.52 10.23
CA GLU A 52 9.43 -12.20 9.23
C GLU A 52 9.68 -11.27 8.03
N LEU A 53 8.62 -10.63 7.54
CA LEU A 53 8.70 -9.69 6.43
C LEU A 53 9.59 -8.49 6.79
N TYR A 54 9.40 -7.88 7.97
CA TYR A 54 10.25 -6.79 8.43
C TYR A 54 11.73 -7.19 8.47
N LYS A 55 12.06 -8.34 9.10
CA LYS A 55 13.43 -8.83 9.19
C LYS A 55 14.06 -9.04 7.82
N PHE A 56 13.31 -9.59 6.88
CA PHE A 56 13.78 -9.79 5.50
C PHE A 56 14.07 -8.45 4.82
N LEU A 57 13.12 -7.51 4.81
CA LEU A 57 13.31 -6.21 4.18
C LEU A 57 14.47 -5.44 4.82
N LYS A 58 14.60 -5.51 6.14
CA LYS A 58 15.70 -4.89 6.88
C LYS A 58 17.07 -5.50 6.57
N SER A 59 17.12 -6.76 6.15
CA SER A 59 18.36 -7.43 5.75
C SER A 59 18.90 -6.96 4.40
N ILE A 60 18.07 -6.32 3.58
CA ILE A 60 18.46 -5.76 2.29
C ILE A 60 19.21 -4.45 2.52
N PRO A 61 20.42 -4.27 1.94
CA PRO A 61 21.14 -3.01 2.01
C PRO A 61 20.29 -1.81 1.53
N LYS A 62 20.40 -0.67 2.21
CA LYS A 62 19.57 0.52 1.95
C LYS A 62 19.66 1.04 0.52
N ASP A 63 20.80 0.88 -0.14
CA ASP A 63 21.03 1.26 -1.54
C ASP A 63 20.38 0.29 -2.54
N ARG A 64 19.79 -0.80 -2.05
CA ARG A 64 19.11 -1.84 -2.86
C ARG A 64 17.66 -2.07 -2.48
N LEU A 65 17.12 -1.28 -1.55
CA LEU A 65 15.73 -1.31 -1.14
C LEU A 65 15.10 0.07 -1.32
N ILE A 66 14.09 0.16 -2.17
CA ILE A 66 13.32 1.37 -2.41
C ILE A 66 11.90 1.12 -1.91
N LEU A 67 11.41 2.00 -1.04
CA LEU A 67 10.10 1.87 -0.40
C LEU A 67 9.23 3.06 -0.78
N VAL A 68 8.18 2.82 -1.54
CA VAL A 68 7.12 3.78 -1.79
C VAL A 68 6.05 3.62 -0.72
N ARG A 69 5.56 4.72 -0.16
CA ARG A 69 4.57 4.70 0.91
C ARG A 69 3.19 4.31 0.38
N GLY A 70 2.52 3.39 1.06
CA GLY A 70 1.13 3.01 0.83
C GLY A 70 0.19 3.59 1.88
N ASN A 71 -1.09 3.34 1.73
CA ASN A 71 -2.09 3.80 2.70
C ASN A 71 -2.07 3.00 4.01
N HIS A 72 -1.62 1.74 4.00
CA HIS A 72 -1.51 0.95 5.22
C HIS A 72 -0.38 1.44 6.13
N GLU A 73 0.70 2.02 5.61
CA GLU A 73 1.69 2.72 6.43
C GLU A 73 1.08 3.95 7.10
N LEU A 74 0.15 4.68 6.44
CA LEU A 74 -0.57 5.81 7.05
C LEU A 74 -1.61 5.34 8.08
N LEU A 75 -2.31 4.23 7.83
CA LEU A 75 -3.23 3.62 8.81
C LEU A 75 -2.48 3.23 10.09
N TYR A 76 -1.33 2.59 9.94
CA TYR A 76 -0.46 2.22 11.06
C TYR A 76 -0.09 3.45 11.92
N LEU A 77 0.40 4.51 11.28
CA LEU A 77 0.78 5.75 11.97
C LEU A 77 -0.42 6.42 12.63
N SER A 78 -1.58 6.42 11.98
CA SER A 78 -2.82 6.99 12.51
C SER A 78 -3.33 6.23 13.73
N LEU A 79 -3.31 4.89 13.73
CA LEU A 79 -3.66 4.09 14.91
C LEU A 79 -2.68 4.32 16.05
N LEU A 80 -1.38 4.42 15.74
CA LEU A 80 -0.33 4.68 16.73
C LEU A 80 -0.50 6.05 17.41
N GLU A 81 -0.93 7.07 16.67
CA GLU A 81 -1.21 8.41 17.19
C GLU A 81 -2.48 8.43 18.05
N ARG A 82 -3.55 7.87 17.55
CA ARG A 82 -4.83 7.79 18.28
C ARG A 82 -4.75 6.94 19.54
N CYS A 83 -3.94 5.89 19.54
CA CYS A 83 -3.81 4.90 20.62
C CYS A 83 -5.08 4.10 20.93
N TYR A 84 -6.12 4.19 20.13
CA TYR A 84 -7.33 3.37 20.22
C TYR A 84 -7.78 2.91 18.83
N PRO A 85 -8.22 1.65 18.68
CA PRO A 85 -8.62 1.11 17.40
C PRO A 85 -10.03 1.58 17.01
N THR A 86 -10.28 1.59 15.70
CA THR A 86 -11.58 1.80 15.07
C THR A 86 -11.97 0.51 14.32
N GLU A 87 -13.23 0.40 13.90
CA GLU A 87 -13.67 -0.71 13.03
C GLU A 87 -12.81 -0.83 11.77
N GLY A 88 -12.40 0.32 11.21
CA GLY A 88 -11.51 0.36 10.04
C GLY A 88 -10.14 -0.30 10.31
N ASP A 89 -9.57 -0.11 11.50
CA ASP A 89 -8.28 -0.71 11.85
C ASP A 89 -8.37 -2.24 11.98
N PHE A 90 -9.50 -2.77 12.48
CA PHE A 90 -9.76 -4.21 12.49
C PHE A 90 -9.94 -4.76 11.07
N LYS A 91 -10.79 -4.13 10.25
CA LYS A 91 -11.07 -4.56 8.86
C LYS A 91 -9.81 -4.54 7.98
N ASN A 92 -8.93 -3.57 8.22
CA ASN A 92 -7.68 -3.44 7.47
C ASN A 92 -6.55 -4.33 8.02
N GLY A 93 -6.71 -4.94 9.20
CA GLY A 93 -5.71 -5.82 9.81
C GLY A 93 -4.63 -5.07 10.60
N THR A 94 -4.73 -3.74 10.77
CA THR A 94 -3.72 -2.94 11.49
C THR A 94 -3.66 -3.31 12.97
N VAL A 95 -4.79 -3.68 13.59
CA VAL A 95 -4.81 -4.18 14.96
C VAL A 95 -4.03 -5.50 15.08
N SER A 96 -4.21 -6.42 14.13
CA SER A 96 -3.46 -7.68 14.10
C SER A 96 -1.96 -7.44 13.96
N THR A 97 -1.55 -6.50 13.09
CA THR A 97 -0.16 -6.07 12.95
C THR A 97 0.43 -5.57 14.27
N PHE A 98 -0.32 -4.74 15.01
CA PHE A 98 0.10 -4.25 16.33
C PHE A 98 0.28 -5.41 17.32
N CYS A 99 -0.64 -6.36 17.35
CA CYS A 99 -0.56 -7.55 18.23
C CYS A 99 0.65 -8.42 17.88
N GLN A 100 0.93 -8.64 16.60
CA GLN A 100 2.13 -9.37 16.15
C GLN A 100 3.43 -8.66 16.59
N ILE A 101 3.52 -7.34 16.40
CA ILE A 101 4.69 -6.55 16.82
C ILE A 101 4.88 -6.58 18.34
N ALA A 102 3.79 -6.47 19.09
CA ALA A 102 3.81 -6.53 20.54
C ALA A 102 4.08 -7.94 21.08
N ASN A 103 3.93 -8.98 20.25
CA ASN A 103 3.90 -10.39 20.67
C ASN A 103 2.91 -10.61 21.82
N ILE A 104 1.65 -10.22 21.60
CA ILE A 104 0.51 -10.38 22.49
C ILE A 104 -0.64 -10.92 21.68
N ASP A 105 -1.00 -12.18 21.93
CA ASP A 105 -2.07 -12.88 21.24
C ASP A 105 -3.44 -12.62 21.87
N GLY A 106 -4.50 -12.81 21.09
CA GLY A 106 -5.89 -12.88 21.54
C GLY A 106 -6.52 -11.53 21.90
N VAL A 107 -5.82 -10.41 21.72
CA VAL A 107 -6.41 -9.08 21.94
C VAL A 107 -7.35 -8.72 20.81
N ASP A 108 -6.99 -9.03 19.58
CA ASP A 108 -7.76 -8.78 18.37
C ASP A 108 -9.08 -9.56 18.34
N SER A 109 -9.06 -10.88 18.62
CA SER A 109 -10.24 -11.73 18.63
C SER A 109 -11.22 -11.37 19.75
N LYS A 110 -10.70 -11.07 20.94
CA LYS A 110 -11.52 -10.68 22.08
C LYS A 110 -12.24 -9.35 21.86
N TYR A 111 -11.62 -8.41 21.15
CA TYR A 111 -12.26 -7.15 20.78
C TYR A 111 -13.41 -7.30 19.79
N LEU A 112 -13.32 -8.26 18.87
CA LEU A 112 -14.38 -8.54 17.89
C LEU A 112 -15.59 -9.22 18.52
N ASP A 113 -15.38 -10.07 19.54
CA ASP A 113 -16.43 -10.84 20.17
C ASP A 113 -17.16 -10.07 21.29
N ASP A 114 -16.46 -9.21 22.05
CA ASP A 114 -16.99 -8.49 23.22
C ASP A 114 -17.22 -6.97 22.94
N GLY A 115 -16.91 -6.49 21.74
CA GLY A 115 -16.98 -5.06 21.39
C GLY A 115 -18.40 -4.55 21.22
N LEU A 116 -18.84 -3.64 22.10
CA LEU A 116 -20.05 -2.88 21.91
C LEU A 116 -19.80 -1.78 20.87
N TYR A 117 -20.40 -1.92 19.68
CA TYR A 117 -20.37 -0.87 18.65
C TYR A 117 -21.30 0.26 19.08
N ILE A 118 -20.73 1.42 19.37
CA ILE A 118 -21.51 2.64 19.55
C ILE A 118 -21.47 3.44 18.26
N HIS A 119 -22.58 3.46 17.52
CA HIS A 119 -22.78 4.36 16.41
C HIS A 119 -22.96 5.81 16.92
N TYR A 120 -21.93 6.61 16.79
CA TYR A 120 -22.07 8.07 16.81
C TYR A 120 -22.03 8.59 15.39
N GLY A 121 -23.22 8.92 14.89
CA GLY A 121 -23.53 9.62 13.64
C GLY A 121 -22.38 9.81 12.66
N THR A 122 -22.44 9.11 11.58
CA THR A 122 -21.78 9.23 10.26
C THR A 122 -20.26 9.05 10.13
N TYR A 123 -19.38 9.15 11.14
CA TYR A 123 -17.94 9.26 10.80
C TYR A 123 -16.90 8.50 11.63
N TYR A 124 -17.16 8.02 12.86
CA TYR A 124 -16.17 7.24 13.61
C TYR A 124 -16.86 6.29 14.59
N ASP A 125 -16.93 5.03 14.24
CA ASP A 125 -17.33 3.98 15.19
C ASP A 125 -16.18 3.75 16.19
N ARG A 126 -16.30 4.31 17.37
CA ARG A 126 -15.40 3.98 18.47
C ARG A 126 -15.79 2.62 19.02
N VAL A 127 -14.91 1.63 18.95
CA VAL A 127 -15.07 0.38 19.68
C VAL A 127 -14.94 0.71 21.18
N VAL A 128 -16.01 0.55 21.95
CA VAL A 128 -15.96 0.66 23.41
C VAL A 128 -15.38 -0.65 23.93
N ILE A 129 -14.29 -0.55 24.66
CA ILE A 129 -13.51 -1.65 25.14
C ILE A 129 -13.78 -1.79 26.64
N GLU A 130 -14.07 -2.99 27.12
CA GLU A 130 -14.12 -3.29 28.55
C GLU A 130 -12.76 -3.00 29.22
N ASP A 131 -12.77 -2.66 30.52
CA ASP A 131 -11.57 -2.19 31.24
C ASP A 131 -10.38 -3.16 31.14
N ASP A 132 -10.61 -4.47 31.21
CA ASP A 132 -9.55 -5.48 31.07
C ASP A 132 -8.93 -5.52 29.66
N CYS A 133 -9.76 -5.34 28.65
CA CYS A 133 -9.30 -5.25 27.26
C CYS A 133 -8.52 -3.97 27.02
N GLN A 134 -8.97 -2.84 27.59
CA GLN A 134 -8.24 -1.57 27.49
C GLN A 134 -6.83 -1.68 28.10
N ALA A 135 -6.68 -2.36 29.24
CA ALA A 135 -5.38 -2.57 29.86
C ALA A 135 -4.45 -3.45 28.99
N ALA A 136 -4.99 -4.47 28.33
CA ALA A 136 -4.24 -5.30 27.39
C ALA A 136 -3.83 -4.52 26.14
N TRP A 137 -4.76 -3.74 25.56
CA TRP A 137 -4.48 -2.89 24.42
C TRP A 137 -3.43 -1.82 24.70
N ASN A 138 -3.48 -1.18 25.88
CA ASN A 138 -2.46 -0.20 26.28
C ASN A 138 -1.06 -0.84 26.29
N LYS A 139 -0.92 -2.08 26.73
CA LYS A 139 0.36 -2.82 26.68
C LYS A 139 0.82 -3.07 25.25
N VAL A 140 -0.11 -3.39 24.33
CA VAL A 140 0.19 -3.52 22.90
C VAL A 140 0.75 -2.20 22.37
N VAL A 141 0.02 -1.11 22.55
CA VAL A 141 0.41 0.23 22.07
C VAL A 141 1.77 0.65 22.64
N ASP A 142 2.02 0.42 23.92
CA ASP A 142 3.30 0.77 24.57
C ASP A 142 4.50 -0.01 23.99
N LYS A 143 4.31 -1.29 23.64
CA LYS A 143 5.35 -2.08 22.99
C LYS A 143 5.57 -1.65 21.55
N VAL A 144 4.49 -1.42 20.80
CA VAL A 144 4.55 -0.98 19.41
C VAL A 144 5.25 0.37 19.30
N LYS A 145 4.94 1.32 20.17
CA LYS A 145 5.62 2.65 20.22
C LYS A 145 7.14 2.56 20.36
N LYS A 146 7.64 1.51 21.01
CA LYS A 146 9.07 1.29 21.28
C LYS A 146 9.72 0.31 20.31
N SER A 147 9.00 -0.17 19.31
CA SER A 147 9.50 -1.18 18.37
C SER A 147 10.34 -0.54 17.26
N GLU A 148 11.37 -1.27 16.82
CA GLU A 148 12.19 -0.88 15.66
C GLU A 148 11.35 -0.80 14.36
N ILE A 149 10.25 -1.54 14.28
CA ILE A 149 9.32 -1.49 13.13
C ILE A 149 8.65 -0.12 13.06
N THR A 150 8.22 0.41 14.21
CA THR A 150 7.66 1.76 14.29
C THR A 150 8.65 2.83 13.85
N ASP A 151 9.89 2.73 14.32
CA ASP A 151 10.95 3.67 13.92
C ASP A 151 11.24 3.55 12.42
N TRP A 152 11.20 2.35 11.88
CA TRP A 152 11.40 2.11 10.45
C TRP A 152 10.26 2.69 9.59
N ILE A 153 9.00 2.51 9.99
CA ILE A 153 7.84 3.09 9.28
C ILE A 153 7.86 4.62 9.32
N ARG A 154 8.32 5.21 10.43
CA ARG A 154 8.46 6.67 10.60
C ARG A 154 9.67 7.25 9.87
N SER A 155 10.62 6.42 9.49
CA SER A 155 11.88 6.91 8.92
C SER A 155 11.69 7.56 7.55
N GLU A 156 12.67 8.39 7.16
CA GLU A 156 12.71 9.08 5.86
C GLU A 156 13.04 8.15 4.67
N CYS A 157 13.18 6.83 4.92
CA CYS A 157 13.45 5.89 3.82
C CYS A 157 12.24 5.66 2.89
N TRP A 158 11.04 6.08 3.31
CA TRP A 158 9.82 5.97 2.52
C TRP A 158 9.63 7.19 1.64
N ILE A 159 9.48 6.95 0.33
CA ILE A 159 9.26 8.00 -0.69
C ILE A 159 7.82 7.95 -1.21
N ASN A 160 7.38 9.01 -1.86
CA ASN A 160 6.02 9.10 -2.41
C ASN A 160 5.91 8.41 -3.78
N TYR A 161 6.96 8.48 -4.58
CA TYR A 161 7.05 7.86 -5.89
C TYR A 161 8.50 7.60 -6.27
N TYR A 162 8.70 6.73 -7.26
CA TYR A 162 10.00 6.49 -7.85
C TYR A 162 9.91 6.57 -9.37
N GLU A 163 10.91 7.11 -10.03
CA GLU A 163 10.99 7.14 -11.50
C GLU A 163 12.21 6.37 -11.98
N LEU A 164 11.99 5.45 -12.92
CA LEU A 164 13.05 4.67 -13.55
C LEU A 164 12.75 4.55 -15.05
N ASP A 165 13.69 4.97 -15.90
CA ASP A 165 13.57 4.91 -17.36
C ASP A 165 12.20 5.43 -17.85
N LYS A 166 11.40 4.57 -18.46
CA LYS A 166 10.07 4.89 -18.97
C LYS A 166 8.94 4.68 -17.95
N TYR A 167 9.23 4.51 -16.68
CA TYR A 167 8.23 4.19 -15.66
C TYR A 167 8.15 5.24 -14.55
N ILE A 168 6.96 5.41 -14.03
CA ILE A 168 6.65 6.12 -12.78
C ILE A 168 5.97 5.12 -11.86
N PHE A 169 6.48 4.93 -10.66
CA PHE A 169 5.97 4.00 -9.66
C PHE A 169 5.33 4.76 -8.52
N THR A 170 4.08 4.46 -8.23
CA THR A 170 3.33 4.99 -7.09
C THR A 170 2.56 3.86 -6.42
N HIS A 171 2.06 4.07 -5.20
CA HIS A 171 1.17 3.09 -4.59
C HIS A 171 -0.23 3.15 -5.23
N GLY A 172 -1.02 4.20 -4.98
CA GLY A 172 -2.37 4.36 -5.54
C GLY A 172 -2.38 5.09 -6.88
N PHE A 173 -2.14 6.40 -6.85
CA PHE A 173 -2.10 7.24 -8.06
C PHE A 173 -1.12 8.41 -7.87
N ILE A 174 -0.99 9.27 -8.87
CA ILE A 174 -0.35 10.58 -8.75
C ILE A 174 -1.30 11.58 -8.09
N PRO A 175 -0.80 12.66 -7.45
CA PRO A 175 -1.63 13.74 -6.96
C PRO A 175 -2.52 14.37 -8.04
N VAL A 176 -3.69 14.83 -7.64
CA VAL A 176 -4.67 15.55 -8.45
C VAL A 176 -5.16 16.75 -7.66
N LYS A 177 -5.49 17.85 -8.34
CA LYS A 177 -6.00 19.06 -7.70
C LYS A 177 -7.48 18.96 -7.40
N VAL A 178 -7.91 19.54 -6.28
CA VAL A 178 -9.34 19.76 -5.99
C VAL A 178 -9.83 20.92 -6.84
N LYS A 179 -10.96 20.75 -7.54
CA LYS A 179 -11.54 21.78 -8.39
C LYS A 179 -11.89 23.05 -7.58
N ASP A 180 -11.50 24.20 -8.11
CA ASP A 180 -11.91 25.53 -7.63
C ASP A 180 -11.68 25.79 -6.14
N GLY A 181 -10.73 25.08 -5.51
CA GLY A 181 -10.49 25.17 -4.07
C GLY A 181 -11.70 24.76 -3.22
N THR A 182 -12.62 23.99 -3.79
CA THR A 182 -13.84 23.54 -3.11
C THR A 182 -13.51 22.76 -1.85
N TYR A 183 -14.02 23.21 -0.71
CA TYR A 183 -13.99 22.42 0.51
C TYR A 183 -14.88 21.18 0.33
N ILE A 184 -14.30 20.01 0.48
CA ILE A 184 -15.02 18.73 0.41
C ILE A 184 -15.12 18.16 1.82
N PRO A 185 -16.27 18.28 2.51
CA PRO A 185 -16.47 17.65 3.81
C PRO A 185 -16.28 16.13 3.70
N GLY A 186 -15.46 15.55 4.58
CA GLY A 186 -15.20 14.12 4.56
C GLY A 186 -14.50 13.65 3.29
N LEU A 187 -13.45 14.34 2.88
CA LEU A 187 -12.66 14.07 1.67
C LEU A 187 -12.33 12.57 1.50
N CYS A 188 -12.07 11.85 2.60
CA CYS A 188 -11.80 10.42 2.57
C CYS A 188 -12.90 9.57 1.90
N TYR A 189 -14.19 10.01 1.97
CA TYR A 189 -15.29 9.32 1.30
C TYR A 189 -15.41 9.66 -0.18
N HIS A 190 -14.77 10.75 -0.60
CA HIS A 190 -14.79 11.24 -1.98
C HIS A 190 -13.46 11.00 -2.72
N LEU A 191 -12.47 10.39 -2.08
CA LEU A 191 -11.14 10.20 -2.65
C LEU A 191 -11.15 9.51 -4.02
N ASN A 192 -12.18 8.70 -4.28
CA ASN A 192 -12.36 8.02 -5.56
C ASN A 192 -13.49 8.60 -6.42
N ASP A 193 -14.09 9.73 -6.04
CA ASP A 193 -15.09 10.42 -6.85
C ASP A 193 -14.42 11.49 -7.74
N THR A 194 -14.10 11.10 -8.97
CA THR A 194 -13.31 11.90 -9.91
C THR A 194 -13.96 13.24 -10.29
N LYS A 195 -15.27 13.45 -10.02
CA LYS A 195 -15.95 14.71 -10.33
C LYS A 195 -15.44 15.92 -9.54
N TYR A 196 -14.82 15.68 -8.37
CA TYR A 196 -14.29 16.73 -7.49
C TYR A 196 -12.86 17.14 -7.81
N PHE A 197 -12.21 16.47 -8.74
CA PHE A 197 -10.79 16.65 -9.01
C PHE A 197 -10.54 17.13 -10.43
N GLU A 198 -9.38 17.75 -10.61
CA GLU A 198 -8.84 18.09 -11.92
C GLU A 198 -7.39 17.57 -12.04
N TYR A 199 -6.93 17.46 -13.26
CA TYR A 199 -5.58 17.05 -13.56
C TYR A 199 -4.56 18.06 -13.03
N ASP A 200 -3.50 17.58 -12.38
CA ASP A 200 -2.37 18.39 -11.94
C ASP A 200 -1.17 18.19 -12.87
N PRO A 201 -0.77 19.20 -13.69
CA PRO A 201 0.42 19.09 -14.53
C PRO A 201 1.72 19.07 -13.71
N ASP A 202 1.71 19.64 -12.50
CA ASP A 202 2.87 19.80 -11.63
C ASP A 202 2.87 18.80 -10.45
N TRP A 203 2.20 17.69 -10.58
CA TRP A 203 1.99 16.68 -9.52
C TRP A 203 3.28 16.24 -8.79
N ARG A 204 4.45 16.36 -9.42
CA ARG A 204 5.74 16.06 -8.78
C ARG A 204 6.10 17.04 -7.67
N GLN A 205 5.52 18.25 -7.69
CA GLN A 205 5.74 19.33 -6.71
C GLN A 205 4.64 19.35 -5.63
N ALA A 206 3.68 18.40 -5.70
CA ALA A 206 2.61 18.27 -4.74
C ALA A 206 3.16 18.12 -3.31
N ASP A 207 2.44 18.67 -2.35
CA ASP A 207 2.83 18.61 -0.95
C ASP A 207 2.55 17.24 -0.30
N SER A 208 2.89 17.11 0.97
CA SER A 208 2.72 15.86 1.72
C SER A 208 1.26 15.46 1.91
N LEU A 209 0.32 16.42 1.93
CA LEU A 209 -1.11 16.14 2.07
C LEU A 209 -1.67 15.59 0.76
N GLU A 210 -1.33 16.22 -0.37
CA GLU A 210 -1.75 15.77 -1.70
C GLU A 210 -1.20 14.36 -2.01
N TRP A 211 0.05 14.08 -1.62
CA TRP A 211 0.62 12.74 -1.71
C TRP A 211 -0.03 11.77 -0.73
N GLY A 212 -0.34 12.20 0.50
CA GLY A 212 -1.08 11.41 1.48
C GLY A 212 -2.48 11.01 0.99
N ASP A 213 -3.15 11.88 0.23
CA ASP A 213 -4.42 11.56 -0.42
C ASP A 213 -4.24 10.61 -1.62
N SER A 214 -3.16 10.76 -2.37
CA SER A 214 -2.94 10.02 -3.62
C SER A 214 -2.79 8.52 -3.42
N VAL A 215 -2.28 8.07 -2.27
CA VAL A 215 -2.12 6.65 -1.94
C VAL A 215 -3.46 5.89 -1.81
N TRP A 216 -4.57 6.61 -1.55
CA TRP A 216 -5.92 6.04 -1.46
C TRP A 216 -6.67 5.97 -2.79
N ARG A 217 -6.08 6.48 -3.87
CA ARG A 217 -6.79 6.61 -5.14
C ARG A 217 -6.76 5.30 -5.92
N GLU A 218 -7.92 4.94 -6.46
CA GLU A 218 -8.08 3.82 -7.38
C GLU A 218 -7.44 4.16 -8.73
N GLY A 219 -6.21 3.72 -8.96
CA GLY A 219 -5.41 4.07 -10.14
C GLY A 219 -6.14 3.85 -11.47
N TRP A 220 -6.86 2.72 -11.65
CA TRP A 220 -7.64 2.43 -12.85
C TRP A 220 -8.74 3.48 -13.11
N LYS A 221 -9.38 3.99 -12.04
CA LYS A 221 -10.50 4.93 -12.15
C LYS A 221 -10.03 6.32 -12.55
N PHE A 222 -8.97 6.81 -11.92
CA PHE A 222 -8.37 8.09 -12.27
C PHE A 222 -7.74 8.05 -13.66
N TYR A 223 -7.07 6.96 -14.02
CA TYR A 223 -6.56 6.75 -15.38
C TYR A 223 -7.69 6.78 -16.43
N LYS A 224 -8.77 6.02 -16.22
CA LYS A 224 -9.94 5.99 -17.10
C LYS A 224 -10.55 7.36 -17.35
N ASN A 225 -10.56 8.21 -16.34
CA ASN A 225 -11.11 9.57 -16.39
C ASN A 225 -10.09 10.64 -16.86
N GLY A 226 -8.92 10.22 -17.34
CA GLY A 226 -7.96 11.09 -18.02
C GLY A 226 -7.12 11.97 -17.08
N PHE A 227 -6.93 11.55 -15.82
CA PHE A 227 -6.07 12.26 -14.86
C PHE A 227 -4.59 11.94 -14.99
N PHE A 228 -4.23 11.00 -15.84
CA PHE A 228 -2.84 10.74 -16.21
C PHE A 228 -2.62 11.20 -17.66
N LYS A 229 -1.71 12.14 -17.83
CA LYS A 229 -1.38 12.72 -19.14
C LYS A 229 0.05 12.38 -19.54
N PRO A 230 0.26 11.78 -20.73
CA PRO A 230 1.61 11.48 -21.21
C PRO A 230 2.56 12.69 -21.22
N GLU A 231 2.04 13.90 -21.46
CA GLU A 231 2.81 15.14 -21.50
C GLU A 231 3.44 15.44 -20.12
N SER A 232 2.68 15.37 -19.03
CA SER A 232 3.21 15.61 -17.68
C SER A 232 4.05 14.43 -17.16
N ALA A 233 3.77 13.25 -17.66
CA ALA A 233 4.54 12.04 -17.38
C ALA A 233 5.79 11.92 -18.28
N LYS A 234 6.03 12.85 -19.20
CA LYS A 234 7.13 12.79 -20.18
C LYS A 234 7.12 11.49 -20.99
N GLY A 235 5.92 11.00 -21.35
CA GLY A 235 5.72 9.76 -22.08
C GLY A 235 5.98 8.49 -21.29
N LYS A 236 6.12 8.58 -19.97
CA LYS A 236 6.34 7.41 -19.09
C LYS A 236 5.04 6.64 -18.83
N ILE A 237 5.20 5.40 -18.39
CA ILE A 237 4.12 4.48 -18.01
C ILE A 237 3.95 4.55 -16.50
N LEU A 238 2.71 4.68 -16.02
CA LEU A 238 2.39 4.64 -14.60
C LEU A 238 2.28 3.19 -14.12
N VAL A 239 2.96 2.85 -13.04
CA VAL A 239 2.90 1.54 -12.37
C VAL A 239 2.32 1.74 -10.98
N VAL A 240 1.22 1.02 -10.68
CA VAL A 240 0.44 1.18 -9.44
C VAL A 240 0.20 -0.14 -8.71
N GLY A 241 -0.01 -0.05 -7.38
CA GLY A 241 -0.56 -1.07 -6.51
C GLY A 241 -1.97 -0.73 -6.03
N HIS A 242 -2.22 -0.87 -4.72
CA HIS A 242 -3.41 -0.47 -3.96
C HIS A 242 -4.71 -1.18 -4.34
N GLN A 243 -4.95 -1.33 -5.60
CA GLN A 243 -6.17 -1.96 -6.12
C GLN A 243 -5.83 -3.20 -6.91
N PRO A 244 -6.51 -4.33 -6.63
CA PRO A 244 -6.28 -5.57 -7.34
C PRO A 244 -6.26 -5.39 -8.86
N SER A 245 -5.22 -5.90 -9.51
CA SER A 245 -4.97 -5.76 -10.95
C SER A 245 -6.17 -6.20 -11.81
N TYR A 246 -6.98 -7.15 -11.33
CA TYR A 246 -8.16 -7.61 -12.05
C TYR A 246 -9.25 -6.54 -12.18
N TYR A 247 -9.25 -5.48 -11.35
CA TYR A 247 -10.16 -4.35 -11.54
C TYR A 247 -9.86 -3.60 -12.83
N CYS A 248 -8.58 -3.49 -13.22
CA CYS A 248 -8.24 -2.93 -14.53
C CYS A 248 -8.88 -3.73 -15.67
N ARG A 249 -8.83 -5.07 -15.61
CA ARG A 249 -9.47 -5.94 -16.61
C ARG A 249 -10.99 -5.75 -16.66
N ILE A 250 -11.63 -5.64 -15.49
CA ILE A 250 -13.08 -5.41 -15.41
C ILE A 250 -13.45 -4.03 -15.96
N PHE A 251 -12.80 -2.98 -15.48
CA PHE A 251 -13.27 -1.61 -15.68
C PHE A 251 -12.65 -0.90 -16.87
N LEU A 252 -11.48 -1.32 -17.35
CA LEU A 252 -10.84 -0.77 -18.55
C LEU A 252 -11.11 -1.63 -19.77
N ASP A 253 -11.02 -2.97 -19.65
CA ASP A 253 -11.17 -3.89 -20.79
C ASP A 253 -12.57 -4.52 -20.88
N GLY A 254 -13.44 -4.31 -19.88
CA GLY A 254 -14.81 -4.85 -19.86
C GLY A 254 -14.89 -6.35 -19.62
N VAL A 255 -13.86 -6.98 -19.06
CA VAL A 255 -13.84 -8.41 -18.72
C VAL A 255 -14.90 -8.71 -17.67
N LYS A 256 -15.62 -9.81 -17.85
CA LYS A 256 -16.65 -10.30 -16.91
C LYS A 256 -16.23 -11.67 -16.39
N TYR A 257 -15.88 -11.76 -15.12
CA TYR A 257 -15.62 -13.03 -14.45
C TYR A 257 -16.94 -13.66 -14.01
N LYS A 258 -17.21 -14.89 -14.46
CA LYS A 258 -18.43 -15.63 -14.10
C LYS A 258 -18.34 -16.30 -12.74
N LYS A 259 -17.13 -16.61 -12.27
CA LYS A 259 -16.81 -17.24 -11.01
C LYS A 259 -15.53 -16.68 -10.44
N GLU A 260 -15.40 -16.70 -9.14
CA GLU A 260 -14.19 -16.22 -8.45
C GLU A 260 -12.92 -16.99 -8.84
N GLU A 261 -13.02 -18.29 -9.04
CA GLU A 261 -11.92 -19.17 -9.47
C GLU A 261 -11.30 -18.81 -10.83
N ASN A 262 -11.99 -18.00 -11.63
CA ASN A 262 -11.52 -17.56 -12.95
C ASN A 262 -10.93 -16.16 -12.93
N ILE A 263 -10.79 -15.51 -11.76
CA ILE A 263 -10.21 -14.19 -11.66
C ILE A 263 -8.71 -14.26 -11.97
N ASP A 264 -8.28 -13.43 -12.91
CA ASP A 264 -6.87 -13.26 -13.23
C ASP A 264 -6.26 -12.18 -12.31
N PHE A 265 -5.49 -12.60 -11.31
CA PHE A 265 -4.77 -11.76 -10.38
C PHE A 265 -3.36 -11.37 -10.85
N GLY A 266 -2.92 -11.83 -12.01
CA GLY A 266 -1.62 -11.50 -12.58
C GLY A 266 -1.50 -10.01 -12.91
N ILE A 267 -0.29 -9.54 -13.20
CA ILE A 267 -0.02 -8.14 -13.54
C ILE A 267 -0.88 -7.71 -14.73
N TYR A 268 -1.54 -6.57 -14.62
CA TYR A 268 -2.25 -5.94 -15.72
C TYR A 268 -1.30 -5.02 -16.49
N TYR A 269 -1.30 -5.13 -17.81
CA TYR A 269 -0.50 -4.29 -18.69
C TYR A 269 -1.37 -3.54 -19.70
N SER A 270 -1.20 -2.22 -19.77
CA SER A 270 -1.70 -1.41 -20.86
C SER A 270 -0.59 -0.49 -21.39
N LYS A 271 -0.92 0.36 -22.35
CA LYS A 271 0.05 1.26 -22.99
C LYS A 271 0.66 2.27 -22.00
N GLU A 272 -0.11 2.73 -21.03
CA GLU A 272 0.25 3.84 -20.14
C GLU A 272 0.05 3.52 -18.66
N LEU A 273 -0.59 2.38 -18.33
CA LEU A 273 -0.86 1.93 -16.96
C LEU A 273 -0.50 0.46 -16.81
N ILE A 274 0.22 0.16 -15.73
CA ILE A 274 0.48 -1.21 -15.25
C ILE A 274 -0.04 -1.29 -13.83
N ALA A 275 -0.84 -2.30 -13.48
CA ALA A 275 -1.29 -2.56 -12.12
C ALA A 275 -0.73 -3.91 -11.64
N ILE A 276 -0.08 -3.90 -10.47
CA ILE A 276 0.68 -5.07 -10.00
C ILE A 276 0.12 -5.72 -8.73
N ASP A 277 -0.86 -5.14 -8.05
CA ASP A 277 -1.47 -5.75 -6.86
C ASP A 277 -2.15 -7.07 -7.22
N ALA A 278 -1.66 -8.17 -6.64
CA ALA A 278 -2.19 -9.52 -6.80
C ALA A 278 -3.36 -9.83 -5.85
N CYS A 279 -3.75 -8.92 -4.95
CA CYS A 279 -4.69 -9.18 -3.87
C CYS A 279 -4.26 -10.44 -3.06
N THR A 280 -3.04 -10.42 -2.52
CA THR A 280 -2.35 -11.59 -1.96
C THR A 280 -3.18 -12.36 -0.96
N GLN A 281 -3.94 -11.66 -0.10
CA GLN A 281 -4.86 -12.27 0.86
C GLN A 281 -5.90 -13.19 0.21
N LYS A 282 -6.37 -12.86 -1.00
CA LYS A 282 -7.40 -13.62 -1.71
C LYS A 282 -6.81 -14.62 -2.69
N SER A 283 -5.77 -14.20 -3.41
CA SER A 283 -5.17 -14.99 -4.48
C SER A 283 -4.15 -16.05 -3.99
N GLY A 284 -3.57 -15.83 -2.80
CA GLY A 284 -2.41 -16.61 -2.34
C GLY A 284 -1.16 -16.41 -3.21
N MET A 285 -1.09 -15.29 -3.95
CA MET A 285 0.00 -14.97 -4.87
C MET A 285 0.54 -13.57 -4.59
N CYS A 286 1.81 -13.34 -4.92
CA CYS A 286 2.40 -12.02 -5.02
C CYS A 286 2.94 -11.81 -6.44
N ASN A 287 2.64 -10.68 -7.05
CA ASN A 287 3.17 -10.32 -8.36
C ASN A 287 4.55 -9.67 -8.23
N VAL A 288 5.47 -10.07 -9.12
CA VAL A 288 6.81 -9.45 -9.24
C VAL A 288 7.01 -9.00 -10.68
N MET A 289 7.12 -7.69 -10.90
CA MET A 289 7.51 -7.12 -12.19
C MET A 289 9.03 -6.96 -12.22
N VAL A 290 9.68 -7.43 -13.29
CA VAL A 290 11.14 -7.33 -13.42
C VAL A 290 11.53 -6.39 -14.55
N ILE A 291 12.47 -5.47 -14.26
CA ILE A 291 12.99 -4.49 -15.22
C ILE A 291 14.52 -4.49 -15.15
N ASP A 292 15.15 -4.62 -16.31
CA ASP A 292 16.58 -4.35 -16.44
C ASP A 292 16.80 -2.88 -16.88
N SER A 293 17.57 -2.14 -16.10
CA SER A 293 17.91 -0.74 -16.38
C SER A 293 19.42 -0.57 -16.51
N VAL A 294 19.80 0.22 -17.47
CA VAL A 294 21.21 0.53 -17.78
C VAL A 294 21.53 1.89 -17.15
N GLU A 295 22.39 1.91 -16.12
CA GLU A 295 22.91 3.17 -15.60
C GLU A 295 23.81 3.82 -16.66
N LYS A 296 23.42 5.02 -17.11
CA LYS A 296 24.31 5.88 -17.90
C LYS A 296 25.28 6.54 -16.94
N GLU A 297 26.57 6.25 -17.12
CA GLU A 297 27.66 6.95 -16.44
C GLU A 297 27.60 8.48 -16.71
#